data_c73997456c1f7b721130562053db9851
#
_entry.id   c73997456c1f7b721130562053db9851
#
_cell.length_a   1.000
_cell.length_b   1.000
_cell.length_c   1.000
_cell.angle_alpha   90.00
_cell.angle_beta   90.00
_cell.angle_gamma   90.00
#
_symmetry.space_group_name_H-M   'P 1'
#
loop_
_entity.id
_entity.type
_entity.pdbx_description
1 polymer ?
#
loop_
_entity_poly.entity_id
_entity_poly.type
_entity_poly.pdbx_seq_one_letter_code
_entity_poly.pdbx_strand_id
1 'polypeptide(L)'
;TVNSGRWLQWHWPGATPPGEAKHDTWILANIFLRVRELYRREGGVCPEPILNLSWDYKDPYDPEPAELAQEMNGRALQTLTDPADPEKELVQAGKLLPNFAVMRDDGSTMSGCWIYAGSWTEEGNMMARRDNSDPGDIGTFLNWTFAWPANRRILYNRASCDLAGKPWDESRKLIEWTGEKWAGFDVPDIAVTAK
;
A
#
# COMPACT_ATOMS: atom_id res chain seq x y z
N THR A 1 -2.98 2.28 10.23
CA THR A 1 -3.55 0.93 10.42
C THR A 1 -4.43 0.57 9.25
N VAL A 2 -4.24 -0.63 8.74
CA VAL A 2 -5.09 -1.25 7.72
C VAL A 2 -5.85 -2.40 8.34
N ASN A 3 -7.12 -2.51 8.04
CA ASN A 3 -7.99 -3.58 8.52
C ASN A 3 -8.78 -4.20 7.36
N SER A 4 -9.77 -5.03 7.64
CA SER A 4 -10.63 -5.64 6.62
C SER A 4 -11.41 -4.61 5.77
N GLY A 5 -11.60 -3.40 6.25
CA GLY A 5 -12.16 -2.29 5.50
C GLY A 5 -11.19 -1.63 4.52
N ARG A 6 -9.90 -1.94 4.61
CA ARG A 6 -8.80 -1.48 3.75
C ARG A 6 -8.60 0.03 3.70
N TRP A 7 -9.16 0.76 4.60
CA TRP A 7 -8.89 2.17 4.80
C TRP A 7 -7.65 2.35 5.66
N LEU A 8 -6.88 3.40 5.40
CA LEU A 8 -5.65 3.74 6.09
C LEU A 8 -5.90 4.91 7.01
N GLN A 9 -5.46 4.79 8.25
CA GLN A 9 -5.49 5.88 9.22
C GLN A 9 -4.11 6.13 9.78
N TRP A 10 -3.75 7.41 9.80
CA TRP A 10 -2.59 7.87 10.54
C TRP A 10 -2.96 8.06 12.00
N HIS A 11 -2.15 7.49 12.88
CA HIS A 11 -2.28 7.63 14.32
C HIS A 11 -1.08 8.41 14.85
N TRP A 12 -1.36 9.39 15.69
CA TRP A 12 -0.34 10.10 16.44
C TRP A 12 -0.14 9.42 17.80
N PRO A 13 1.05 9.58 18.43
CA PRO A 13 1.25 9.11 19.79
C PRO A 13 0.20 9.72 20.72
N GLY A 14 -0.53 8.85 21.43
CA GLY A 14 -1.57 9.30 22.38
C GLY A 14 -1.04 9.51 23.80
N ALA A 15 0.07 8.84 24.16
CA ALA A 15 0.68 8.92 25.47
C ALA A 15 2.17 8.57 25.39
N THR A 16 2.93 9.02 26.35
CA THR A 16 4.33 8.58 26.52
C THR A 16 4.34 7.13 27.03
N PRO A 17 5.10 6.23 26.39
CA PRO A 17 5.20 4.85 26.86
C PRO A 17 5.77 4.80 28.30
N PRO A 18 5.25 3.92 29.17
CA PRO A 18 5.74 3.80 30.52
C PRO A 18 7.08 3.04 30.57
N GLY A 19 7.99 3.47 31.46
CA GLY A 19 9.24 2.79 31.73
C GLY A 19 10.11 2.62 30.47
N GLU A 20 10.53 1.39 30.19
CA GLU A 20 11.39 1.03 29.05
C GLU A 20 10.60 0.54 27.81
N ALA A 21 9.29 0.68 27.80
CA ALA A 21 8.47 0.27 26.66
C ALA A 21 8.86 1.05 25.39
N LYS A 22 8.99 0.33 24.27
CA LYS A 22 9.32 0.86 22.95
C LYS A 22 8.27 0.43 21.94
N HIS A 23 8.10 1.22 20.90
CA HIS A 23 7.22 0.84 19.79
C HIS A 23 7.89 -0.18 18.85
N ASP A 24 7.08 -0.88 18.07
CA ASP A 24 7.51 -2.00 17.24
C ASP A 24 8.62 -1.62 16.26
N THR A 25 8.55 -0.44 15.65
CA THR A 25 9.55 0.02 14.67
C THR A 25 10.94 0.12 15.33
N TRP A 26 11.03 0.72 16.51
CA TRP A 26 12.28 0.80 17.27
C TRP A 26 12.82 -0.59 17.60
N ILE A 27 11.95 -1.50 18.07
CA ILE A 27 12.34 -2.87 18.43
C ILE A 27 12.90 -3.60 17.19
N LEU A 28 12.17 -3.57 16.06
CA LEU A 28 12.57 -4.26 14.84
C LEU A 28 13.84 -3.67 14.22
N ALA A 29 13.99 -2.33 14.21
CA ALA A 29 15.19 -1.67 13.73
C ALA A 29 16.43 -2.09 14.52
N ASN A 30 16.33 -2.10 15.85
CA ASN A 30 17.45 -2.49 16.72
C ASN A 30 17.81 -3.97 16.60
N ILE A 31 16.81 -4.86 16.46
CA ILE A 31 17.06 -6.28 16.18
C ILE A 31 17.79 -6.43 14.84
N PHE A 32 17.30 -5.80 13.78
CA PHE A 32 17.91 -5.87 12.45
C PHE A 32 19.35 -5.36 12.46
N LEU A 33 19.60 -4.19 13.03
CA LEU A 33 20.94 -3.61 13.09
C LEU A 33 21.90 -4.48 13.92
N ARG A 34 21.41 -5.10 15.00
CA ARG A 34 22.20 -6.04 15.78
C ARG A 34 22.55 -7.30 15.02
N VAL A 35 21.59 -7.88 14.30
CA VAL A 35 21.83 -9.02 13.40
C VAL A 35 22.85 -8.65 12.33
N ARG A 36 22.69 -7.49 11.69
CA ARG A 36 23.62 -6.98 10.66
C ARG A 36 25.05 -6.82 11.19
N GLU A 37 25.20 -6.30 12.42
CA GLU A 37 26.49 -6.18 13.07
C GLU A 37 27.14 -7.55 13.31
N LEU A 38 26.36 -8.54 13.77
CA LEU A 38 26.84 -9.91 13.99
C LEU A 38 27.30 -10.53 12.68
N TYR A 39 26.57 -10.38 11.57
CA TYR A 39 26.99 -10.85 10.26
C TYR A 39 28.27 -10.18 9.77
N ARG A 40 28.46 -8.89 10.01
CA ARG A 40 29.72 -8.19 9.69
C ARG A 40 30.91 -8.72 10.46
N ARG A 41 30.72 -9.04 11.72
CA ARG A 41 31.78 -9.48 12.62
C ARG A 41 32.12 -10.95 12.50
N GLU A 42 31.11 -11.80 12.39
CA GLU A 42 31.25 -13.26 12.51
C GLU A 42 31.04 -13.97 11.17
N GLY A 43 30.54 -13.29 10.16
CA GLY A 43 30.11 -13.90 8.91
C GLY A 43 28.82 -14.70 9.08
N GLY A 44 28.60 -15.66 8.22
CA GLY A 44 27.42 -16.52 8.28
C GLY A 44 27.03 -17.05 6.91
N VAL A 45 25.94 -17.81 6.85
CA VAL A 45 25.41 -18.33 5.60
C VAL A 45 24.59 -17.21 4.92
N CYS A 46 24.88 -16.94 3.62
CA CYS A 46 24.21 -15.92 2.81
C CYS A 46 24.21 -14.51 3.47
N PRO A 47 25.38 -13.89 3.71
CA PRO A 47 25.48 -12.60 4.39
C PRO A 47 24.98 -11.43 3.52
N GLU A 48 25.07 -11.52 2.20
CA GLU A 48 24.82 -10.43 1.26
C GLU A 48 23.42 -9.80 1.41
N PRO A 49 22.31 -10.54 1.53
CA PRO A 49 20.99 -9.95 1.68
C PRO A 49 20.87 -9.06 2.91
N ILE A 50 21.58 -9.41 3.99
CA ILE A 50 21.57 -8.64 5.24
C ILE A 50 22.52 -7.44 5.17
N LEU A 51 23.71 -7.63 4.61
CA LEU A 51 24.75 -6.60 4.57
C LEU A 51 24.47 -5.53 3.52
N ASN A 52 23.90 -5.92 2.38
CA ASN A 52 23.64 -5.03 1.25
C ASN A 52 22.26 -4.37 1.29
N LEU A 53 21.39 -4.75 2.23
CA LEU A 53 20.12 -4.07 2.39
C LEU A 53 20.34 -2.59 2.71
N SER A 54 19.75 -1.70 1.93
CA SER A 54 19.73 -0.26 2.20
C SER A 54 19.00 0.01 3.53
N TRP A 55 19.55 0.91 4.34
CA TRP A 55 18.99 1.29 5.64
C TRP A 55 19.32 2.75 5.92
N ASP A 56 18.87 3.62 5.00
CA ASP A 56 19.29 5.02 4.91
C ASP A 56 18.28 5.95 5.59
N TYR A 57 17.79 5.54 6.76
CA TYR A 57 16.91 6.36 7.59
C TYR A 57 17.72 7.40 8.36
N LYS A 58 17.08 8.54 8.61
CA LYS A 58 17.64 9.67 9.34
C LYS A 58 18.11 9.29 10.73
N ASP A 59 17.30 8.50 11.44
CA ASP A 59 17.73 7.73 12.62
C ASP A 59 17.61 6.23 12.28
N PRO A 60 18.74 5.54 12.08
CA PRO A 60 18.72 4.13 11.75
C PRO A 60 18.22 3.23 12.89
N TYR A 61 18.27 3.69 14.14
CA TYR A 61 17.80 2.94 15.31
C TYR A 61 16.33 3.21 15.64
N ASP A 62 15.80 4.33 15.16
CA ASP A 62 14.42 4.75 15.37
C ASP A 62 13.86 5.46 14.13
N PRO A 63 13.68 4.73 13.01
CA PRO A 63 13.16 5.30 11.77
C PRO A 63 11.83 6.02 11.99
N GLU A 64 11.74 7.25 11.50
CA GLU A 64 10.51 8.04 11.62
C GLU A 64 9.36 7.35 10.84
N PRO A 65 8.15 7.25 11.42
CA PRO A 65 7.00 6.68 10.73
C PRO A 65 6.70 7.33 9.38
N ALA A 66 7.03 8.62 9.21
CA ALA A 66 6.88 9.34 7.96
C ALA A 66 7.82 8.81 6.86
N GLU A 67 9.10 8.52 7.20
CA GLU A 67 10.06 7.94 6.26
C GLU A 67 9.60 6.55 5.79
N LEU A 68 9.17 5.71 6.74
CA LEU A 68 8.62 4.39 6.45
C LEU A 68 7.36 4.46 5.57
N ALA A 69 6.46 5.39 5.85
CA ALA A 69 5.24 5.57 5.06
C ALA A 69 5.55 6.02 3.63
N GLN A 70 6.54 6.87 3.41
CA GLN A 70 7.00 7.27 2.08
C GLN A 70 7.67 6.13 1.32
N GLU A 71 8.46 5.31 2.01
CA GLU A 71 9.05 4.10 1.41
C GLU A 71 7.97 3.09 1.02
N MET A 72 6.99 2.85 1.90
CA MET A 72 5.85 1.98 1.61
C MET A 72 5.01 2.49 0.44
N ASN A 73 4.79 3.79 0.37
CA ASN A 73 4.13 4.43 -0.77
C ASN A 73 4.90 4.21 -2.08
N GLY A 74 6.19 4.44 -2.02
CA GLY A 74 7.08 4.32 -3.16
C GLY A 74 7.22 5.58 -4.00
N ARG A 75 8.12 5.49 -4.97
CA ARG A 75 8.52 6.60 -5.84
C ARG A 75 8.82 6.14 -7.26
N ALA A 76 8.82 7.09 -8.18
CA ALA A 76 9.32 6.89 -9.53
C ALA A 76 10.85 6.94 -9.53
N LEU A 77 11.52 5.94 -10.10
CA LEU A 77 12.97 5.91 -10.30
C LEU A 77 13.37 6.62 -11.60
N GLN A 78 12.44 6.68 -12.55
CA GLN A 78 12.55 7.38 -13.81
C GLN A 78 11.28 8.22 -14.01
N THR A 79 11.35 9.25 -14.87
CA THR A 79 10.14 10.00 -15.24
C THR A 79 9.16 9.08 -15.97
N LEU A 80 7.94 9.02 -15.46
CA LEU A 80 6.86 8.20 -16.01
C LEU A 80 6.01 9.03 -16.95
N THR A 81 5.72 8.49 -18.11
CA THR A 81 4.80 9.10 -19.09
C THR A 81 3.55 8.24 -19.27
N ASP A 82 2.50 8.81 -19.82
CA ASP A 82 1.28 8.10 -20.16
C ASP A 82 1.57 7.10 -21.31
N PRO A 83 1.27 5.80 -21.16
CA PRO A 83 1.47 4.83 -22.24
C PRO A 83 0.72 5.16 -23.53
N ALA A 84 -0.39 5.88 -23.45
CA ALA A 84 -1.19 6.31 -24.59
C ALA A 84 -0.70 7.64 -25.20
N ASP A 85 0.08 8.44 -24.45
CA ASP A 85 0.59 9.73 -24.85
C ASP A 85 1.98 9.97 -24.22
N PRO A 86 3.06 9.56 -24.90
CA PRO A 86 4.43 9.68 -24.36
C PRO A 86 4.89 11.12 -24.05
N GLU A 87 4.25 12.14 -24.61
CA GLU A 87 4.55 13.55 -24.32
C GLU A 87 3.93 14.00 -22.98
N LYS A 88 2.96 13.24 -22.48
CA LYS A 88 2.29 13.53 -21.21
C LYS A 88 3.02 12.89 -20.04
N GLU A 89 3.71 13.72 -19.27
CA GLU A 89 4.34 13.32 -18.02
C GLU A 89 3.29 13.03 -16.94
N LEU A 90 3.45 11.92 -16.24
CA LEU A 90 2.60 11.51 -15.12
C LEU A 90 3.31 11.73 -13.77
N VAL A 91 4.59 11.35 -13.65
CA VAL A 91 5.36 11.47 -12.42
C VAL A 91 6.83 11.68 -12.77
N GLN A 92 7.44 12.69 -12.20
CA GLN A 92 8.88 12.95 -12.37
C GLN A 92 9.74 11.95 -11.60
N ALA A 93 10.93 11.69 -12.11
CA ALA A 93 11.92 10.87 -11.42
C ALA A 93 12.19 11.38 -9.99
N GLY A 94 12.24 10.48 -9.02
CA GLY A 94 12.45 10.75 -7.61
C GLY A 94 11.19 11.16 -6.83
N LYS A 95 10.08 11.49 -7.49
CA LYS A 95 8.83 11.88 -6.86
C LYS A 95 8.04 10.69 -6.32
N LEU A 96 7.26 10.92 -5.27
CA LEU A 96 6.37 9.93 -4.67
C LEU A 96 5.25 9.55 -5.64
N LEU A 97 4.86 8.28 -5.61
CA LEU A 97 3.76 7.80 -6.44
C LEU A 97 2.43 8.40 -5.96
N PRO A 98 1.64 9.02 -6.85
CA PRO A 98 0.35 9.60 -6.48
C PRO A 98 -0.74 8.56 -6.22
N ASN A 99 -0.61 7.37 -6.81
CA ASN A 99 -1.49 6.22 -6.65
C ASN A 99 -0.84 4.97 -7.23
N PHE A 100 -1.42 3.80 -6.99
CA PHE A 100 -0.84 2.55 -7.48
C PHE A 100 -1.03 2.30 -8.99
N ALA A 101 -1.92 3.03 -9.67
CA ALA A 101 -2.15 2.84 -11.11
C ALA A 101 -0.96 3.28 -11.98
N VAL A 102 -0.09 4.15 -11.42
CA VAL A 102 1.14 4.58 -12.11
C VAL A 102 2.33 3.65 -11.88
N MET A 103 2.20 2.65 -11.04
CA MET A 103 3.27 1.66 -10.83
C MET A 103 3.56 0.87 -12.11
N ARG A 104 4.83 0.51 -12.27
CA ARG A 104 5.35 -0.27 -13.40
C ARG A 104 6.12 -1.48 -12.89
N ASP A 105 6.11 -2.54 -13.67
CA ASP A 105 6.87 -3.79 -13.41
C ASP A 105 8.19 -3.87 -14.18
N ASP A 106 8.56 -2.79 -14.87
CA ASP A 106 9.76 -2.64 -15.67
C ASP A 106 10.98 -2.09 -14.90
N GLY A 107 10.84 -1.87 -13.59
CA GLY A 107 11.88 -1.30 -12.74
C GLY A 107 11.93 0.25 -12.74
N SER A 108 11.02 0.93 -13.41
CA SER A 108 10.94 2.41 -13.39
C SER A 108 10.27 2.97 -12.14
N THR A 109 9.65 2.10 -11.33
CA THR A 109 9.07 2.45 -10.03
C THR A 109 9.50 1.50 -8.94
N MET A 110 9.50 1.97 -7.69
CA MET A 110 9.69 1.14 -6.51
C MET A 110 8.64 1.48 -5.46
N SER A 111 8.24 0.48 -4.67
CA SER A 111 7.36 0.65 -3.50
C SER A 111 7.63 -0.45 -2.50
N GLY A 112 7.66 -0.14 -1.21
CA GLY A 112 7.78 -1.14 -0.16
C GLY A 112 6.54 -2.04 -0.07
N CYS A 113 5.37 -1.51 -0.42
CA CYS A 113 4.14 -2.29 -0.55
C CYS A 113 3.16 -1.61 -1.51
N TRP A 114 3.02 -2.15 -2.71
CA TRP A 114 2.29 -1.56 -3.84
C TRP A 114 0.84 -1.12 -3.53
N ILE A 115 0.13 -1.83 -2.64
CA ILE A 115 -1.25 -1.48 -2.27
C ILE A 115 -1.35 -0.19 -1.46
N TYR A 116 -0.24 0.32 -0.95
CA TYR A 116 -0.18 1.57 -0.20
C TYR A 116 0.27 2.76 -1.05
N ALA A 117 0.55 2.57 -2.35
CA ALA A 117 0.87 3.68 -3.23
C ALA A 117 -0.31 4.66 -3.32
N GLY A 118 -0.03 5.95 -3.07
CA GLY A 118 -1.02 6.99 -2.88
C GLY A 118 -1.36 7.30 -1.42
N SER A 119 -0.79 6.56 -0.45
CA SER A 119 -1.01 6.83 0.98
C SER A 119 -0.18 8.01 1.50
N TRP A 120 0.95 8.30 0.85
CA TRP A 120 1.74 9.50 1.08
C TRP A 120 2.22 10.05 -0.26
N THR A 121 1.76 11.21 -0.64
CA THR A 121 2.05 11.84 -1.93
C THR A 121 2.83 13.13 -1.76
N GLU A 122 3.14 13.82 -2.85
CA GLU A 122 3.72 15.17 -2.80
C GLU A 122 2.80 16.19 -2.10
N GLU A 123 1.50 15.90 -1.99
CA GLU A 123 0.54 16.72 -1.20
C GLU A 123 0.65 16.46 0.31
N GLY A 124 1.39 15.43 0.72
CA GLY A 124 1.61 15.05 2.11
C GLY A 124 0.97 13.74 2.52
N ASN A 125 0.70 13.61 3.81
CA ASN A 125 0.15 12.40 4.43
C ASN A 125 -1.36 12.26 4.16
N MET A 126 -1.72 11.46 3.17
CA MET A 126 -3.12 11.23 2.81
C MET A 126 -3.87 10.44 3.90
N MET A 127 -3.16 9.63 4.70
CA MET A 127 -3.75 8.87 5.80
C MET A 127 -4.21 9.75 6.98
N ALA A 128 -3.80 11.01 6.99
CA ALA A 128 -4.25 11.99 7.98
C ALA A 128 -5.60 12.65 7.62
N ARG A 129 -6.16 12.36 6.47
CA ARG A 129 -7.45 12.89 6.03
C ARG A 129 -8.57 12.50 6.99
N ARG A 130 -9.54 13.39 7.16
CA ARG A 130 -10.70 13.23 8.06
C ARG A 130 -12.01 13.68 7.42
N ASP A 131 -12.02 13.80 6.10
CA ASP A 131 -13.22 14.14 5.35
C ASP A 131 -14.19 12.96 5.36
N ASN A 132 -15.35 13.16 5.93
CA ASN A 132 -16.43 12.18 5.99
C ASN A 132 -17.50 12.41 4.93
N SER A 133 -17.22 13.23 3.92
CA SER A 133 -18.18 13.43 2.82
C SER A 133 -18.39 12.12 2.07
N ASP A 134 -19.65 11.77 1.89
CA ASP A 134 -20.08 10.57 1.19
C ASP A 134 -21.27 10.91 0.27
N PRO A 135 -21.02 11.57 -0.86
CA PRO A 135 -22.08 12.07 -1.73
C PRO A 135 -23.00 10.97 -2.29
N GLY A 136 -22.54 9.72 -2.24
CA GLY A 136 -23.35 8.57 -2.68
C GLY A 136 -24.17 7.92 -1.58
N ASP A 137 -23.94 8.31 -0.31
CA ASP A 137 -24.53 7.70 0.89
C ASP A 137 -24.41 6.16 0.92
N ILE A 138 -23.25 5.67 0.46
CA ILE A 138 -22.98 4.24 0.34
C ILE A 138 -21.72 3.81 1.09
N GLY A 139 -21.16 4.66 1.93
CA GLY A 139 -19.99 4.37 2.77
C GLY A 139 -18.66 4.36 2.04
N THR A 140 -18.52 5.02 0.89
CA THR A 140 -17.29 5.01 0.12
C THR A 140 -16.23 5.98 0.60
N PHE A 141 -16.62 7.11 1.20
CA PHE A 141 -15.71 8.10 1.81
C PHE A 141 -14.51 8.43 0.90
N LEU A 142 -14.77 8.99 -0.25
CA LEU A 142 -13.79 9.17 -1.35
C LEU A 142 -12.52 9.92 -0.97
N ASN A 143 -12.61 10.81 0.02
CA ASN A 143 -11.49 11.62 0.47
C ASN A 143 -10.67 10.96 1.59
N TRP A 144 -11.01 9.73 1.98
CA TRP A 144 -10.16 8.92 2.83
C TRP A 144 -9.13 8.16 1.99
N THR A 145 -8.04 7.79 2.63
CA THR A 145 -7.01 6.98 1.98
C THR A 145 -7.30 5.50 2.15
N PHE A 146 -7.23 4.77 1.07
CA PHE A 146 -7.45 3.33 1.02
C PHE A 146 -6.22 2.60 0.48
N ALA A 147 -5.98 1.40 1.00
CA ALA A 147 -4.99 0.46 0.46
C ALA A 147 -5.40 -0.12 -0.90
N TRP A 148 -6.65 0.06 -1.30
CA TRP A 148 -7.19 -0.31 -2.60
C TRP A 148 -7.99 0.86 -3.15
N PRO A 149 -8.08 1.01 -4.48
CA PRO A 149 -8.89 2.07 -5.06
C PRO A 149 -10.33 2.01 -4.57
N ALA A 150 -10.92 3.18 -4.29
CA ALA A 150 -12.34 3.35 -3.99
C ALA A 150 -12.85 2.38 -2.89
N ASN A 151 -12.05 2.12 -1.85
CA ASN A 151 -12.45 1.26 -0.72
C ASN A 151 -13.02 -0.11 -1.14
N ARG A 152 -12.55 -0.69 -2.20
CA ARG A 152 -13.01 -2.00 -2.65
C ARG A 152 -12.60 -3.09 -1.68
N ARG A 153 -13.55 -3.94 -1.28
CA ARG A 153 -13.28 -5.10 -0.46
C ARG A 153 -12.69 -6.24 -1.28
N ILE A 154 -11.89 -7.09 -0.66
CA ILE A 154 -11.35 -8.29 -1.31
C ILE A 154 -12.41 -9.40 -1.21
N LEU A 155 -13.42 -9.32 -2.06
CA LEU A 155 -14.47 -10.32 -2.17
C LEU A 155 -14.27 -11.26 -3.38
N TYR A 156 -13.28 -10.95 -4.22
CA TYR A 156 -12.99 -11.66 -5.46
C TYR A 156 -12.19 -12.93 -5.18
N ASN A 157 -12.87 -13.98 -4.78
CA ASN A 157 -12.24 -15.29 -4.61
C ASN A 157 -13.18 -16.39 -5.11
N ARG A 158 -12.60 -17.56 -5.40
CA ARG A 158 -13.36 -18.69 -5.96
C ARG A 158 -14.44 -19.24 -5.05
N ALA A 159 -14.42 -18.95 -3.74
CA ALA A 159 -15.50 -19.31 -2.84
C ALA A 159 -16.81 -18.57 -3.12
N SER A 160 -16.76 -17.50 -3.91
CA SER A 160 -17.94 -16.73 -4.36
C SER A 160 -18.67 -17.35 -5.59
N CYS A 161 -18.20 -18.50 -6.08
CA CYS A 161 -18.78 -19.21 -7.22
C CYS A 161 -18.63 -20.73 -7.03
N ASP A 162 -19.32 -21.49 -7.84
CA ASP A 162 -19.18 -22.95 -7.91
C ASP A 162 -17.84 -23.38 -8.56
N LEU A 163 -17.61 -24.68 -8.65
CA LEU A 163 -16.39 -25.23 -9.23
C LEU A 163 -16.23 -24.95 -10.73
N ALA A 164 -17.33 -24.71 -11.45
CA ALA A 164 -17.31 -24.32 -12.85
C ALA A 164 -17.10 -22.81 -13.04
N GLY A 165 -17.09 -22.04 -11.94
CA GLY A 165 -16.92 -20.59 -11.95
C GLY A 165 -18.22 -19.81 -12.15
N LYS A 166 -19.37 -20.46 -11.95
CA LYS A 166 -20.66 -19.80 -11.97
C LYS A 166 -20.97 -19.16 -10.62
N PRO A 167 -21.38 -17.87 -10.54
CA PRO A 167 -21.76 -17.23 -9.30
C PRO A 167 -22.87 -17.99 -8.56
N TRP A 168 -22.79 -18.04 -7.23
CA TRP A 168 -23.84 -18.61 -6.39
C TRP A 168 -25.14 -17.83 -6.48
N ASP A 169 -25.05 -16.52 -6.68
CA ASP A 169 -26.19 -15.62 -6.85
C ASP A 169 -25.95 -14.72 -8.08
N GLU A 170 -26.71 -14.96 -9.15
CA GLU A 170 -26.60 -14.22 -10.39
C GLU A 170 -27.00 -12.73 -10.24
N SER A 171 -27.80 -12.41 -9.22
CA SER A 171 -28.19 -11.02 -8.94
C SER A 171 -27.12 -10.25 -8.15
N ARG A 172 -26.16 -10.97 -7.56
CA ARG A 172 -25.09 -10.42 -6.68
C ARG A 172 -23.74 -11.03 -7.03
N LYS A 173 -23.40 -11.01 -8.30
CA LYS A 173 -22.12 -11.53 -8.76
C LYS A 173 -20.95 -10.83 -8.08
N LEU A 174 -20.03 -11.61 -7.53
CA LEU A 174 -18.75 -11.11 -7.02
C LEU A 174 -17.61 -11.48 -7.97
N ILE A 175 -17.67 -12.71 -8.51
CA ILE A 175 -16.72 -13.24 -9.47
C ILE A 175 -17.42 -14.29 -10.33
N GLU A 176 -17.04 -14.38 -11.61
CA GLU A 176 -17.45 -15.49 -12.49
C GLU A 176 -16.33 -15.87 -13.47
N TRP A 177 -16.38 -17.09 -13.95
CA TRP A 177 -15.54 -17.54 -15.06
C TRP A 177 -16.27 -17.30 -16.39
N THR A 178 -15.68 -16.52 -17.30
CA THR A 178 -16.29 -16.16 -18.60
C THR A 178 -16.07 -17.20 -19.70
N GLY A 179 -15.35 -18.29 -19.38
CA GLY A 179 -14.86 -19.25 -20.38
C GLY A 179 -13.40 -19.02 -20.76
N GLU A 180 -12.88 -17.80 -20.58
CA GLU A 180 -11.50 -17.41 -20.92
C GLU A 180 -10.74 -16.84 -19.74
N LYS A 181 -11.41 -16.06 -18.89
CA LYS A 181 -10.80 -15.38 -17.74
C LYS A 181 -11.77 -15.24 -16.58
N TRP A 182 -11.24 -14.98 -15.39
CA TRP A 182 -12.04 -14.57 -14.24
C TRP A 182 -12.41 -13.09 -14.36
N ALA A 183 -13.71 -12.80 -14.21
CA ALA A 183 -14.26 -11.46 -14.13
C ALA A 183 -14.70 -11.19 -12.69
N GLY A 184 -14.31 -10.05 -12.14
CA GLY A 184 -14.76 -9.55 -10.82
C GLY A 184 -15.77 -8.43 -11.01
N PHE A 185 -16.77 -8.36 -10.13
CA PHE A 185 -17.81 -7.34 -10.13
C PHE A 185 -17.75 -6.51 -8.88
N ASP A 186 -17.86 -5.20 -9.02
CA ASP A 186 -17.92 -4.31 -7.87
C ASP A 186 -19.27 -4.45 -7.17
N VAL A 187 -19.22 -4.46 -5.83
CA VAL A 187 -20.42 -4.45 -5.01
C VAL A 187 -20.94 -3.01 -4.96
N PRO A 188 -22.22 -2.75 -5.27
CA PRO A 188 -22.76 -1.38 -5.34
C PRO A 188 -22.54 -0.51 -4.10
N ASP A 189 -22.48 -1.11 -2.93
CA ASP A 189 -22.27 -0.42 -1.65
C ASP A 189 -20.80 -0.01 -1.40
N ILE A 190 -19.89 -0.32 -2.32
CA ILE A 190 -18.48 0.03 -2.21
C ILE A 190 -17.89 0.67 -3.47
N ALA A 191 -18.67 0.82 -4.52
CA ALA A 191 -18.24 1.41 -5.79
C ALA A 191 -19.04 2.67 -6.10
N VAL A 192 -18.38 3.82 -6.13
CA VAL A 192 -18.97 5.11 -6.52
C VAL A 192 -19.47 5.10 -7.97
N THR A 193 -18.81 4.30 -8.79
CA THR A 193 -19.08 4.19 -10.23
C THR A 193 -20.20 3.23 -10.58
N ALA A 194 -20.83 2.61 -9.59
CA ALA A 194 -21.94 1.68 -9.81
C ALA A 194 -23.28 2.37 -10.15
N LYS A 195 -23.25 3.62 -10.58
CA LYS A 195 -24.42 4.38 -11.04
C LYS A 195 -24.33 4.63 -12.54
#